data_aadf13fe9d658b3f71b626d99e285d6e
#
_entry.id   aadf13fe9d658b3f71b626d99e285d6e
#
_cell.length_a   1.000
_cell.length_b   1.000
_cell.length_c   1.000
_cell.angle_alpha   90.00
_cell.angle_beta   90.00
_cell.angle_gamma   90.00
#
_symmetry.space_group_name_H-M   'P 1'
#
loop_
_entity.id
_entity.type
_entity.pdbx_description
1 polymer ?
#
loop_
_entity_poly.entity_id
_entity_poly.type
_entity_poly.pdbx_seq_one_letter_code
_entity_poly.pdbx_strand_id
1 'polypeptide(L)'
;MPHPPIIIPAVGKGEEAKISKTVNAYRKAAELIASMKPETILVTTPHSVTYADYLHISPGSSAKGSFARFGAPQAAAEFTYDTEFVAALTGEAKKAGIPAGTFGEKDPSVDHGALVPLTFVNEACKSPYRLVRCSVSGLGPLVHYNYGKCIAETAEKLGRRTVIIASGDLSHKLKVDGPYGFAKEGPEFDRQATDAMKSAGFMRFLTFDNEFCEAAAVCGLPSFTIMAGAFDRIALQTDFLSYEGPFGVGYAVCAFTPLGKDESRDFGSQYMEYRHKAMNKRRGSEDAYVRLARLSLESWVGKGRRISAPEGLPDEMLQKRAGVFVSLKKDGILRGCIGTILPTQENTAEEIMRSAVSAGTRDPRFSPVAPDELPDIVYSVDVLGAPEPVSSESELDVKRYGVIVQAGGGRCGLLLPDLPGIDTVKAQLHIAMRKGGIKPSDSYSVERFQVVRHT
;
A
#
# COMPACT_ATOMS: atom_id res chain seq x y z
N MET A 1 -0.14 11.92 -14.66
CA MET A 1 0.75 11.80 -15.83
C MET A 1 1.62 10.57 -15.66
N PRO A 2 1.68 9.62 -16.62
CA PRO A 2 2.53 8.44 -16.54
C PRO A 2 4.01 8.83 -16.70
N HIS A 3 4.95 7.93 -16.45
CA HIS A 3 6.37 8.31 -16.50
C HIS A 3 7.29 7.32 -17.27
N PRO A 4 6.85 6.76 -18.41
CA PRO A 4 7.70 5.88 -19.17
C PRO A 4 8.91 6.64 -19.74
N PRO A 5 10.17 6.25 -19.41
CA PRO A 5 11.34 6.96 -19.93
C PRO A 5 11.43 6.94 -21.45
N ILE A 6 10.85 5.91 -22.08
CA ILE A 6 10.80 5.74 -23.54
C ILE A 6 10.07 6.88 -24.27
N ILE A 7 9.22 7.68 -23.58
CA ILE A 7 8.54 8.84 -24.17
C ILE A 7 9.51 9.97 -24.54
N ILE A 8 10.70 9.97 -23.93
CA ILE A 8 11.76 10.95 -24.19
C ILE A 8 12.53 10.51 -25.45
N PRO A 9 12.59 11.32 -26.53
CA PRO A 9 13.17 10.89 -27.81
C PRO A 9 14.61 10.38 -27.69
N ALA A 10 15.43 10.99 -26.83
CA ALA A 10 16.80 10.56 -26.57
C ALA A 10 16.90 9.16 -25.95
N VAL A 11 15.86 8.70 -25.25
CA VAL A 11 15.75 7.36 -24.67
C VAL A 11 15.03 6.41 -25.64
N GLY A 12 13.89 6.84 -26.18
CA GLY A 12 13.03 6.02 -27.04
C GLY A 12 13.63 5.71 -28.40
N LYS A 13 14.44 6.63 -28.96
CA LYS A 13 15.15 6.45 -30.25
C LYS A 13 14.21 6.02 -31.39
N GLY A 14 12.98 6.54 -31.40
CA GLY A 14 11.93 6.22 -32.35
C GLY A 14 10.79 5.34 -31.78
N GLU A 15 11.03 4.60 -30.69
CA GLU A 15 10.01 3.77 -30.05
C GLU A 15 8.88 4.59 -29.40
N GLU A 16 9.14 5.86 -29.05
CA GLU A 16 8.12 6.79 -28.55
C GLU A 16 6.97 7.01 -29.53
N ALA A 17 7.19 6.74 -30.81
CA ALA A 17 6.11 6.78 -31.83
C ALA A 17 4.97 5.79 -31.54
N LYS A 18 5.27 4.66 -30.85
CA LYS A 18 4.26 3.66 -30.47
C LYS A 18 3.32 4.16 -29.36
N ILE A 19 3.69 5.22 -28.65
CA ILE A 19 2.88 5.90 -27.62
C ILE A 19 2.56 7.35 -28.00
N SER A 20 2.34 7.60 -29.29
CA SER A 20 2.07 8.93 -29.82
C SER A 20 0.85 9.63 -29.21
N LYS A 21 -0.18 8.87 -28.80
CA LYS A 21 -1.34 9.45 -28.10
C LYS A 21 -0.91 10.02 -26.76
N THR A 22 -0.09 9.31 -26.00
CA THR A 22 0.48 9.77 -24.73
C THR A 22 1.38 10.99 -24.95
N VAL A 23 2.28 10.96 -25.95
CA VAL A 23 3.14 12.12 -26.30
C VAL A 23 2.30 13.37 -26.56
N ASN A 24 1.25 13.24 -27.41
CA ASN A 24 0.38 14.37 -27.74
C ASN A 24 -0.43 14.86 -26.55
N ALA A 25 -0.89 13.96 -25.68
CA ALA A 25 -1.57 14.30 -24.45
C ALA A 25 -0.65 15.03 -23.45
N TYR A 26 0.62 14.63 -23.39
CA TYR A 26 1.64 15.33 -22.58
C TYR A 26 1.84 16.77 -23.04
N ARG A 27 1.95 17.01 -24.35
CA ARG A 27 2.09 18.36 -24.91
C ARG A 27 0.88 19.23 -24.56
N LYS A 28 -0.34 18.71 -24.72
CA LYS A 28 -1.57 19.42 -24.34
C LYS A 28 -1.61 19.73 -22.83
N ALA A 29 -1.25 18.77 -21.99
CA ALA A 29 -1.20 18.99 -20.55
C ALA A 29 -0.13 20.04 -20.17
N ALA A 30 1.04 20.01 -20.80
CA ALA A 30 2.10 20.99 -20.59
C ALA A 30 1.70 22.40 -21.06
N GLU A 31 1.00 22.52 -22.18
CA GLU A 31 0.42 23.78 -22.67
C GLU A 31 -0.61 24.36 -21.67
N LEU A 32 -1.50 23.48 -21.13
CA LEU A 32 -2.45 23.87 -20.10
C LEU A 32 -1.71 24.38 -18.84
N ILE A 33 -0.71 23.65 -18.37
CA ILE A 33 0.13 24.06 -17.22
C ILE A 33 0.78 25.42 -17.50
N ALA A 34 1.36 25.59 -18.69
CA ALA A 34 2.03 26.86 -19.07
C ALA A 34 1.05 28.03 -19.10
N SER A 35 -0.20 27.81 -19.54
CA SER A 35 -1.24 28.84 -19.57
C SER A 35 -1.64 29.35 -18.19
N MET A 36 -1.51 28.48 -17.16
CA MET A 36 -1.78 28.84 -15.75
C MET A 36 -0.68 29.68 -15.12
N LYS A 37 0.50 29.79 -15.78
CA LYS A 37 1.67 30.52 -15.28
C LYS A 37 1.98 30.14 -13.81
N PRO A 38 2.24 28.88 -13.50
CA PRO A 38 2.46 28.43 -12.14
C PRO A 38 3.69 29.12 -11.53
N GLU A 39 3.63 29.44 -10.24
CA GLU A 39 4.77 29.89 -9.43
C GLU A 39 5.46 28.69 -8.80
N THR A 40 4.64 27.66 -8.45
CA THR A 40 5.12 26.39 -7.88
C THR A 40 4.53 25.22 -8.66
N ILE A 41 5.37 24.26 -9.00
CA ILE A 41 4.92 22.94 -9.51
C ILE A 41 5.30 21.91 -8.46
N LEU A 42 4.31 21.22 -7.94
CA LEU A 42 4.49 20.10 -7.03
C LEU A 42 4.35 18.80 -7.79
N VAL A 43 5.36 17.93 -7.70
CA VAL A 43 5.32 16.58 -8.31
C VAL A 43 5.34 15.54 -7.21
N THR A 44 4.34 14.64 -7.23
CA THR A 44 4.38 13.41 -6.44
C THR A 44 4.89 12.27 -7.31
N THR A 45 5.85 11.47 -6.81
CA THR A 45 6.50 10.40 -7.57
C THR A 45 6.71 9.14 -6.72
N PRO A 46 6.47 7.94 -7.28
CA PRO A 46 6.76 6.67 -6.59
C PRO A 46 8.22 6.23 -6.70
N HIS A 47 9.08 6.99 -7.41
CA HIS A 47 10.46 6.62 -7.72
C HIS A 47 11.52 7.46 -7.01
N SER A 48 11.11 8.41 -6.19
CA SER A 48 11.97 9.11 -5.22
C SER A 48 12.19 8.22 -3.97
N VAL A 49 12.85 8.75 -2.97
CA VAL A 49 13.02 8.03 -1.69
C VAL A 49 11.66 7.72 -1.09
N THR A 50 11.35 6.43 -0.93
CA THR A 50 10.07 5.93 -0.41
C THR A 50 10.29 5.23 0.93
N TYR A 51 9.46 5.54 1.92
CA TYR A 51 9.43 4.94 3.24
C TYR A 51 8.09 4.25 3.49
N ALA A 52 8.11 3.24 4.36
CA ALA A 52 6.88 2.52 4.72
C ALA A 52 5.91 3.42 5.52
N ASP A 53 6.44 4.33 6.34
CA ASP A 53 5.74 5.07 7.38
C ASP A 53 5.93 6.60 7.32
N TYR A 54 6.49 7.13 6.21
CA TYR A 54 6.83 8.54 6.10
C TYR A 54 6.74 9.04 4.66
N LEU A 55 6.13 10.22 4.47
CA LEU A 55 6.03 10.94 3.20
C LEU A 55 7.21 11.90 3.07
N HIS A 56 8.17 11.56 2.22
CA HIS A 56 9.38 12.36 2.05
C HIS A 56 9.14 13.55 1.13
N ILE A 57 9.62 14.71 1.55
CA ILE A 57 9.69 15.95 0.75
C ILE A 57 11.16 16.25 0.50
N SER A 58 11.57 16.38 -0.74
CA SER A 58 12.96 16.63 -1.07
C SER A 58 13.45 17.96 -0.52
N PRO A 59 14.55 17.95 0.28
CA PRO A 59 15.17 19.15 0.84
C PRO A 59 16.07 19.86 -0.18
N GLY A 60 16.62 20.97 0.28
CA GLY A 60 17.63 21.73 -0.49
C GLY A 60 17.01 22.85 -1.31
N SER A 61 17.88 23.56 -2.05
CA SER A 61 17.49 24.74 -2.86
C SER A 61 17.37 24.43 -4.35
N SER A 62 17.96 23.32 -4.81
CA SER A 62 17.93 22.89 -6.21
C SER A 62 18.20 21.39 -6.33
N ALA A 63 17.84 20.83 -7.47
CA ALA A 63 18.18 19.45 -7.85
C ALA A 63 18.41 19.32 -9.34
N LYS A 64 19.21 18.32 -9.72
CA LYS A 64 19.47 17.95 -11.12
C LYS A 64 18.93 16.56 -11.38
N GLY A 65 18.40 16.34 -12.57
CA GLY A 65 18.00 15.02 -13.06
C GLY A 65 18.53 14.78 -14.45
N SER A 66 18.78 13.50 -14.78
CA SER A 66 19.16 13.10 -16.13
C SER A 66 18.63 11.70 -16.44
N PHE A 67 18.49 11.40 -17.73
CA PHE A 67 18.15 10.06 -18.20
C PHE A 67 19.40 9.18 -18.40
N ALA A 68 20.49 9.42 -17.69
CA ALA A 68 21.73 8.64 -17.80
C ALA A 68 21.51 7.14 -17.55
N ARG A 69 20.66 6.78 -16.57
CA ARG A 69 20.28 5.39 -16.28
C ARG A 69 19.54 4.69 -17.44
N PHE A 70 19.02 5.49 -18.38
CA PHE A 70 18.31 5.03 -19.59
C PHE A 70 19.13 5.27 -20.87
N GLY A 71 20.44 5.49 -20.73
CA GLY A 71 21.36 5.64 -21.86
C GLY A 71 21.33 7.02 -22.56
N ALA A 72 20.73 8.03 -21.93
CA ALA A 72 20.63 9.39 -22.48
C ALA A 72 21.08 10.48 -21.49
N PRO A 73 22.36 10.50 -21.09
CA PRO A 73 22.86 11.45 -20.08
C PRO A 73 22.75 12.93 -20.48
N GLN A 74 22.72 13.21 -21.78
CA GLN A 74 22.54 14.57 -22.34
C GLN A 74 21.12 15.11 -22.15
N ALA A 75 20.12 14.27 -21.98
CA ALA A 75 18.77 14.67 -21.61
C ALA A 75 18.71 14.86 -20.10
N ALA A 76 18.96 16.09 -19.67
CA ALA A 76 19.09 16.49 -18.28
C ALA A 76 18.43 17.85 -18.03
N ALA A 77 18.03 18.09 -16.79
CA ALA A 77 17.47 19.37 -16.36
C ALA A 77 17.88 19.68 -14.93
N GLU A 78 17.88 20.97 -14.61
CA GLU A 78 18.11 21.49 -13.26
C GLU A 78 16.87 22.28 -12.82
N PHE A 79 16.50 22.16 -11.54
CA PHE A 79 15.31 22.77 -10.97
C PHE A 79 15.68 23.53 -9.70
N THR A 80 15.08 24.70 -9.51
CA THR A 80 15.13 25.45 -8.24
C THR A 80 13.96 25.00 -7.38
N TYR A 81 14.22 24.61 -6.13
CA TYR A 81 13.18 24.21 -5.20
C TYR A 81 12.46 25.41 -4.56
N ASP A 82 11.17 25.26 -4.28
CA ASP A 82 10.39 26.18 -3.46
C ASP A 82 10.57 25.85 -1.98
N THR A 83 11.67 26.34 -1.40
CA THR A 83 12.04 26.06 0.00
C THR A 83 11.01 26.61 1.00
N GLU A 84 10.34 27.71 0.67
CA GLU A 84 9.27 28.29 1.49
C GLU A 84 8.04 27.36 1.51
N PHE A 85 7.64 26.85 0.35
CA PHE A 85 6.54 25.89 0.24
C PHE A 85 6.86 24.58 0.97
N VAL A 86 8.08 24.06 0.83
CA VAL A 86 8.53 22.85 1.54
C VAL A 86 8.46 23.02 3.05
N ALA A 87 8.92 24.15 3.58
CA ALA A 87 8.86 24.44 5.01
C ALA A 87 7.40 24.57 5.51
N ALA A 88 6.56 25.29 4.76
CA ALA A 88 5.15 25.47 5.09
C ALA A 88 4.38 24.14 5.06
N LEU A 89 4.57 23.34 3.99
CA LEU A 89 3.93 22.02 3.84
C LEU A 89 4.34 21.05 4.97
N THR A 90 5.62 21.03 5.35
CA THR A 90 6.09 20.24 6.50
C THR A 90 5.39 20.67 7.79
N GLY A 91 5.17 21.96 7.97
CA GLY A 91 4.43 22.53 9.11
C GLY A 91 2.96 22.11 9.12
N GLU A 92 2.27 22.18 7.98
CA GLU A 92 0.85 21.78 7.87
C GLU A 92 0.68 20.28 8.07
N ALA A 93 1.52 19.45 7.47
CA ALA A 93 1.51 18.01 7.68
C ALA A 93 1.70 17.65 9.17
N LYS A 94 2.64 18.31 9.86
CA LYS A 94 2.83 18.12 11.31
C LYS A 94 1.60 18.49 12.12
N LYS A 95 0.91 19.61 11.80
CA LYS A 95 -0.34 20.02 12.47
C LYS A 95 -1.47 19.01 12.25
N ALA A 96 -1.52 18.40 11.05
CA ALA A 96 -2.48 17.37 10.71
C ALA A 96 -2.11 15.97 11.26
N GLY A 97 -0.99 15.82 11.97
CA GLY A 97 -0.53 14.52 12.49
C GLY A 97 -0.03 13.58 11.38
N ILE A 98 0.32 14.10 10.21
CA ILE A 98 0.81 13.31 9.08
C ILE A 98 2.34 13.22 9.16
N PRO A 99 2.92 12.00 9.16
CA PRO A 99 4.36 11.83 9.17
C PRO A 99 4.96 12.18 7.81
N ALA A 100 5.26 13.47 7.62
CA ALA A 100 5.84 14.00 6.39
C ALA A 100 6.90 15.06 6.67
N GLY A 101 7.89 15.18 5.78
CA GLY A 101 8.94 16.20 5.89
C GLY A 101 10.21 15.83 5.12
N THR A 102 11.32 16.46 5.48
CA THR A 102 12.56 16.45 4.70
C THR A 102 13.64 15.48 5.21
N PHE A 103 13.35 14.64 6.21
CA PHE A 103 14.34 13.70 6.73
C PHE A 103 14.55 12.52 5.79
N GLY A 104 15.80 12.04 5.73
CA GLY A 104 16.15 10.79 5.09
C GLY A 104 16.42 10.88 3.58
N GLU A 105 16.76 12.04 3.03
CA GLU A 105 17.21 12.15 1.63
C GLU A 105 18.43 11.25 1.40
N LYS A 106 18.30 10.31 0.46
CA LYS A 106 19.38 9.37 0.08
C LYS A 106 19.95 9.66 -1.29
N ASP A 107 19.14 10.21 -2.18
CA ASP A 107 19.51 10.58 -3.54
C ASP A 107 18.83 11.91 -3.90
N PRO A 108 19.57 13.02 -3.91
CA PRO A 108 19.02 14.32 -4.25
C PRO A 108 18.69 14.49 -5.73
N SER A 109 19.10 13.54 -6.59
CA SER A 109 18.80 13.61 -8.02
C SER A 109 17.30 13.50 -8.29
N VAL A 110 16.82 14.21 -9.31
CA VAL A 110 15.43 14.11 -9.74
C VAL A 110 15.24 12.78 -10.47
N ASP A 111 14.41 11.92 -9.90
CA ASP A 111 14.08 10.62 -10.47
C ASP A 111 13.26 10.73 -11.77
N HIS A 112 13.22 9.64 -12.55
CA HIS A 112 12.52 9.64 -13.85
C HIS A 112 11.01 9.87 -13.72
N GLY A 113 10.40 9.45 -12.60
CA GLY A 113 8.98 9.68 -12.36
C GLY A 113 8.63 11.17 -12.28
N ALA A 114 9.50 11.99 -11.74
CA ALA A 114 9.37 13.44 -11.78
C ALA A 114 9.94 14.06 -13.08
N LEU A 115 11.07 13.56 -13.56
CA LEU A 115 11.79 14.17 -14.69
C LEU A 115 11.03 14.03 -16.01
N VAL A 116 10.33 12.91 -16.26
CA VAL A 116 9.56 12.70 -17.50
C VAL A 116 8.50 13.80 -17.67
N PRO A 117 7.54 14.00 -16.74
CA PRO A 117 6.56 15.06 -16.91
C PRO A 117 7.19 16.47 -16.94
N LEU A 118 8.21 16.73 -16.12
CA LEU A 118 8.86 18.01 -16.07
C LEU A 118 9.62 18.36 -17.35
N THR A 119 10.08 17.39 -18.14
CA THR A 119 10.69 17.63 -19.45
C THR A 119 9.70 18.32 -20.39
N PHE A 120 8.47 17.81 -20.52
CA PHE A 120 7.43 18.43 -21.35
C PHE A 120 6.99 19.79 -20.80
N VAL A 121 6.89 19.91 -19.48
CA VAL A 121 6.55 21.20 -18.86
C VAL A 121 7.61 22.26 -19.14
N ASN A 122 8.90 21.93 -19.05
CA ASN A 122 9.99 22.86 -19.37
C ASN A 122 9.99 23.30 -20.84
N GLU A 123 9.58 22.42 -21.75
CA GLU A 123 9.44 22.78 -23.16
C GLU A 123 8.34 23.83 -23.38
N ALA A 124 7.21 23.72 -22.65
CA ALA A 124 6.06 24.59 -22.79
C ALA A 124 6.13 25.87 -21.96
N CYS A 125 6.58 25.79 -20.71
CA CYS A 125 6.65 26.92 -19.78
C CYS A 125 7.82 27.86 -20.12
N LYS A 126 7.48 29.10 -20.49
CA LYS A 126 8.47 30.16 -20.71
C LYS A 126 8.78 31.00 -19.46
N SER A 127 7.85 30.99 -18.49
CA SER A 127 8.04 31.65 -17.21
C SER A 127 8.73 30.71 -16.23
N PRO A 128 9.67 31.19 -15.39
CA PRO A 128 10.28 30.34 -14.36
C PRO A 128 9.25 29.93 -13.30
N TYR A 129 9.37 28.72 -12.81
CA TYR A 129 8.64 28.19 -11.67
C TYR A 129 9.61 27.55 -10.67
N ARG A 130 9.13 27.29 -9.46
CA ARG A 130 9.86 26.52 -8.43
C ARG A 130 9.28 25.14 -8.30
N LEU A 131 10.10 24.17 -7.97
CA LEU A 131 9.70 22.75 -7.83
C LEU A 131 9.54 22.38 -6.35
N VAL A 132 8.51 21.61 -6.07
CA VAL A 132 8.39 20.80 -4.85
C VAL A 132 8.30 19.34 -5.28
N ARG A 133 9.21 18.49 -4.80
CA ARG A 133 9.19 17.04 -5.10
C ARG A 133 8.82 16.27 -3.84
N CYS A 134 7.76 15.49 -3.93
CA CYS A 134 7.27 14.65 -2.84
C CYS A 134 7.27 13.18 -3.26
N SER A 135 7.63 12.30 -2.34
CA SER A 135 7.46 10.87 -2.54
C SER A 135 6.07 10.40 -2.14
N VAL A 136 5.74 9.18 -2.51
CA VAL A 136 4.67 8.38 -1.90
C VAL A 136 5.24 7.55 -0.73
N SER A 137 4.37 6.82 0.00
CA SER A 137 4.78 5.99 1.13
C SER A 137 3.98 4.69 1.20
N GLY A 138 4.33 3.81 2.16
CA GLY A 138 3.55 2.62 2.51
C GLY A 138 2.35 2.90 3.42
N LEU A 139 2.04 4.17 3.71
CA LEU A 139 0.90 4.56 4.54
C LEU A 139 -0.44 4.33 3.80
N GLY A 140 -1.52 4.24 4.55
CA GLY A 140 -2.85 4.00 4.00
C GLY A 140 -3.40 5.15 3.14
N PRO A 141 -4.43 4.89 2.32
CA PRO A 141 -4.94 5.85 1.33
C PRO A 141 -5.48 7.14 1.96
N LEU A 142 -6.07 7.08 3.14
CA LEU A 142 -6.56 8.28 3.83
C LEU A 142 -5.43 9.24 4.23
N VAL A 143 -4.26 8.71 4.58
CA VAL A 143 -3.09 9.53 4.92
C VAL A 143 -2.59 10.27 3.67
N HIS A 144 -2.51 9.59 2.53
CA HIS A 144 -2.16 10.22 1.24
C HIS A 144 -3.19 11.29 0.85
N TYR A 145 -4.48 11.01 1.00
CA TYR A 145 -5.55 11.97 0.74
C TYR A 145 -5.42 13.20 1.63
N ASN A 146 -5.27 13.02 2.94
CA ASN A 146 -5.11 14.13 3.87
C ASN A 146 -3.81 14.93 3.63
N TYR A 147 -2.76 14.26 3.18
CA TYR A 147 -1.54 14.96 2.74
C TYR A 147 -1.80 15.86 1.52
N GLY A 148 -2.64 15.42 0.59
CA GLY A 148 -3.13 16.23 -0.52
C GLY A 148 -3.86 17.50 -0.04
N LYS A 149 -4.69 17.39 1.01
CA LYS A 149 -5.34 18.55 1.64
C LYS A 149 -4.32 19.54 2.19
N CYS A 150 -3.27 19.04 2.88
CA CYS A 150 -2.18 19.91 3.37
C CYS A 150 -1.46 20.64 2.23
N ILE A 151 -1.29 20.01 1.05
CA ILE A 151 -0.70 20.66 -0.13
C ILE A 151 -1.59 21.83 -0.59
N ALA A 152 -2.91 21.62 -0.72
CA ALA A 152 -3.85 22.67 -1.13
C ALA A 152 -3.90 23.83 -0.12
N GLU A 153 -3.99 23.52 1.17
CA GLU A 153 -3.95 24.51 2.25
C GLU A 153 -2.66 25.32 2.25
N THR A 154 -1.51 24.67 1.97
CA THR A 154 -0.23 25.35 1.87
C THR A 154 -0.20 26.32 0.69
N ALA A 155 -0.69 25.89 -0.48
CA ALA A 155 -0.78 26.76 -1.67
C ALA A 155 -1.65 27.98 -1.42
N GLU A 156 -2.81 27.79 -0.78
CA GLU A 156 -3.73 28.87 -0.42
C GLU A 156 -3.10 29.86 0.58
N LYS A 157 -2.51 29.36 1.67
CA LYS A 157 -1.86 30.20 2.69
C LYS A 157 -0.70 31.04 2.15
N LEU A 158 0.06 30.49 1.21
CA LEU A 158 1.16 31.20 0.57
C LEU A 158 0.71 32.09 -0.60
N GLY A 159 -0.57 32.01 -1.02
CA GLY A 159 -1.10 32.70 -2.19
C GLY A 159 -0.40 32.28 -3.49
N ARG A 160 0.08 31.03 -3.58
CA ARG A 160 0.85 30.50 -4.71
C ARG A 160 -0.05 29.90 -5.78
N ARG A 161 0.13 30.29 -7.04
CA ARG A 161 -0.43 29.55 -8.17
C ARG A 161 0.32 28.25 -8.31
N THR A 162 -0.27 27.19 -7.79
CA THR A 162 0.34 25.87 -7.68
C THR A 162 -0.30 24.89 -8.66
N VAL A 163 0.52 24.15 -9.40
CA VAL A 163 0.08 22.99 -10.19
C VAL A 163 0.60 21.72 -9.51
N ILE A 164 -0.26 20.71 -9.41
CA ILE A 164 0.11 19.39 -8.87
C ILE A 164 0.20 18.42 -10.04
N ILE A 165 1.34 17.75 -10.16
CA ILE A 165 1.56 16.66 -11.09
C ILE A 165 1.60 15.36 -10.29
N ALA A 166 0.52 14.57 -10.35
CA ALA A 166 0.49 13.22 -9.83
C ALA A 166 1.15 12.28 -10.86
N SER A 167 2.41 11.94 -10.62
CA SER A 167 3.16 11.07 -11.51
C SER A 167 2.95 9.61 -11.12
N GLY A 168 2.59 8.78 -12.10
CA GLY A 168 2.33 7.36 -11.88
C GLY A 168 1.82 6.65 -13.12
N ASP A 169 2.33 5.45 -13.35
CA ASP A 169 1.79 4.54 -14.34
C ASP A 169 0.60 3.77 -13.72
N LEU A 170 -0.28 3.26 -14.57
CA LEU A 170 -1.37 2.38 -14.16
C LEU A 170 -0.84 0.95 -13.98
N SER A 171 -1.55 -0.07 -14.44
CA SER A 171 -1.07 -1.45 -14.33
C SER A 171 0.20 -1.69 -15.17
N HIS A 172 1.11 -2.50 -14.61
CA HIS A 172 2.28 -3.01 -15.33
C HIS A 172 2.06 -4.43 -15.89
N LYS A 173 0.84 -4.99 -15.81
CA LYS A 173 0.54 -6.37 -16.17
C LYS A 173 -0.54 -6.49 -17.24
N LEU A 174 -0.36 -5.78 -18.37
CA LEU A 174 -1.34 -5.76 -19.46
C LEU A 174 -1.07 -6.77 -20.58
N LYS A 175 0.16 -7.32 -20.67
CA LYS A 175 0.55 -8.21 -21.78
C LYS A 175 1.42 -9.36 -21.32
N VAL A 176 1.20 -10.56 -21.87
CA VAL A 176 1.99 -11.75 -21.58
C VAL A 176 3.46 -11.58 -21.97
N ASP A 177 3.69 -10.92 -23.12
CA ASP A 177 5.01 -10.59 -23.67
C ASP A 177 5.57 -9.25 -23.18
N GLY A 178 4.88 -8.61 -22.24
CA GLY A 178 5.33 -7.38 -21.58
C GLY A 178 6.40 -7.64 -20.51
N PRO A 179 7.09 -6.59 -20.06
CA PRO A 179 8.21 -6.71 -19.12
C PRO A 179 7.82 -7.30 -17.74
N TYR A 180 6.54 -7.22 -17.39
CA TYR A 180 6.01 -7.71 -16.09
C TYR A 180 4.97 -8.83 -16.25
N GLY A 181 4.72 -9.30 -17.50
CA GLY A 181 3.74 -10.33 -17.81
C GLY A 181 2.29 -9.81 -17.77
N PHE A 182 1.36 -10.74 -17.69
CA PHE A 182 -0.08 -10.46 -17.66
C PHE A 182 -0.73 -10.92 -16.36
N ALA A 183 -1.64 -10.11 -15.82
CA ALA A 183 -2.59 -10.51 -14.80
C ALA A 183 -3.98 -9.96 -15.18
N LYS A 184 -5.05 -10.73 -14.90
CA LYS A 184 -6.43 -10.30 -15.18
C LYS A 184 -6.82 -9.02 -14.45
N GLU A 185 -6.20 -8.76 -13.31
CA GLU A 185 -6.36 -7.56 -12.51
C GLU A 185 -5.82 -6.32 -13.22
N GLY A 186 -4.84 -6.47 -14.11
CA GLY A 186 -4.21 -5.37 -14.82
C GLY A 186 -5.19 -4.54 -15.68
N PRO A 187 -5.79 -5.11 -16.73
CA PRO A 187 -6.78 -4.37 -17.55
C PRO A 187 -7.99 -3.89 -16.73
N GLU A 188 -8.39 -4.63 -15.72
CA GLU A 188 -9.53 -4.25 -14.88
C GLU A 188 -9.20 -3.05 -13.97
N PHE A 189 -7.97 -2.99 -13.42
CA PHE A 189 -7.50 -1.82 -12.70
C PHE A 189 -7.49 -0.59 -13.61
N ASP A 190 -6.91 -0.71 -14.80
CA ASP A 190 -6.81 0.40 -15.76
C ASP A 190 -8.19 0.93 -16.17
N ARG A 191 -9.15 0.03 -16.40
CA ARG A 191 -10.53 0.41 -16.69
C ARG A 191 -11.13 1.23 -15.53
N GLN A 192 -11.05 0.72 -14.31
CA GLN A 192 -11.63 1.39 -13.14
C GLN A 192 -10.93 2.72 -12.83
N ALA A 193 -9.60 2.77 -12.93
CA ALA A 193 -8.83 3.99 -12.69
C ALA A 193 -9.13 5.07 -13.75
N THR A 194 -9.21 4.68 -15.04
CA THR A 194 -9.55 5.63 -16.11
C THR A 194 -10.99 6.11 -16.03
N ASP A 195 -11.95 5.28 -15.60
CA ASP A 195 -13.33 5.68 -15.36
C ASP A 195 -13.42 6.67 -14.17
N ALA A 196 -12.66 6.44 -13.11
CA ALA A 196 -12.54 7.38 -11.99
C ALA A 196 -11.92 8.71 -12.42
N MET A 197 -10.89 8.68 -13.31
CA MET A 197 -10.29 9.89 -13.87
C MET A 197 -11.31 10.69 -14.72
N LYS A 198 -12.02 10.03 -15.63
CA LYS A 198 -13.00 10.67 -16.52
C LYS A 198 -14.15 11.35 -15.78
N SER A 199 -14.61 10.74 -14.69
CA SER A 199 -15.71 11.25 -13.87
C SER A 199 -15.25 12.12 -12.69
N ALA A 200 -13.95 12.27 -12.47
CA ALA A 200 -13.37 12.78 -11.22
C ALA A 200 -13.94 12.07 -9.97
N GLY A 201 -14.28 10.81 -10.09
CA GLY A 201 -14.84 9.95 -9.03
C GLY A 201 -13.76 9.44 -8.08
N PHE A 202 -13.10 10.33 -7.36
CA PHE A 202 -11.88 10.06 -6.61
C PHE A 202 -12.05 9.14 -5.39
N MET A 203 -13.29 8.93 -4.95
CA MET A 203 -13.57 7.89 -3.95
C MET A 203 -12.99 6.53 -4.36
N ARG A 204 -12.93 6.24 -5.69
CA ARG A 204 -12.35 4.98 -6.17
C ARG A 204 -10.87 4.84 -5.84
N PHE A 205 -10.08 5.92 -5.86
CA PHE A 205 -8.66 5.88 -5.51
C PHE A 205 -8.42 5.50 -4.03
N LEU A 206 -9.36 5.82 -3.14
CA LEU A 206 -9.28 5.43 -1.74
C LEU A 206 -9.77 3.99 -1.48
N THR A 207 -10.60 3.42 -2.38
CA THR A 207 -11.28 2.14 -2.15
C THR A 207 -10.75 0.98 -2.97
N PHE A 208 -9.65 1.15 -3.68
CA PHE A 208 -8.97 0.03 -4.30
C PHE A 208 -8.45 -0.94 -3.24
N ASP A 209 -8.65 -2.22 -3.47
CA ASP A 209 -8.12 -3.28 -2.63
C ASP A 209 -6.61 -3.44 -2.85
N ASN A 210 -5.84 -3.64 -1.78
CA ASN A 210 -4.38 -3.73 -1.86
C ASN A 210 -3.92 -4.97 -2.65
N GLU A 211 -4.52 -6.15 -2.40
CA GLU A 211 -4.14 -7.39 -3.10
C GLU A 211 -4.43 -7.27 -4.60
N PHE A 212 -5.54 -6.62 -4.96
CA PHE A 212 -5.89 -6.32 -6.34
C PHE A 212 -4.86 -5.38 -7.00
N CYS A 213 -4.43 -4.32 -6.30
CA CYS A 213 -3.41 -3.38 -6.80
C CYS A 213 -2.03 -4.03 -6.94
N GLU A 214 -1.64 -4.89 -5.99
CA GLU A 214 -0.40 -5.66 -6.06
C GLU A 214 -0.41 -6.65 -7.23
N ALA A 215 -1.53 -7.35 -7.43
CA ALA A 215 -1.71 -8.26 -8.56
C ALA A 215 -1.62 -7.52 -9.92
N ALA A 216 -2.15 -6.30 -10.00
CA ALA A 216 -2.04 -5.42 -11.16
C ALA A 216 -0.68 -4.72 -11.28
N ALA A 217 0.18 -4.78 -10.26
CA ALA A 217 1.49 -4.11 -10.16
C ALA A 217 1.40 -2.59 -10.44
N VAL A 218 0.59 -1.89 -9.67
CA VAL A 218 0.30 -0.46 -9.84
C VAL A 218 1.32 0.39 -9.06
N CYS A 219 1.85 1.45 -9.69
CA CYS A 219 2.72 2.40 -8.99
C CYS A 219 2.07 3.78 -8.74
N GLY A 220 1.11 4.19 -9.58
CA GLY A 220 0.58 5.55 -9.58
C GLY A 220 -0.48 5.86 -8.52
N LEU A 221 -1.15 4.86 -7.96
CA LEU A 221 -2.34 5.05 -7.13
C LEU A 221 -2.11 5.98 -5.93
N PRO A 222 -1.01 5.89 -5.15
CA PRO A 222 -0.78 6.82 -4.05
C PRO A 222 -0.62 8.28 -4.51
N SER A 223 0.04 8.53 -5.64
CA SER A 223 0.15 9.87 -6.23
C SER A 223 -1.22 10.42 -6.64
N PHE A 224 -2.08 9.58 -7.23
CA PHE A 224 -3.45 9.97 -7.61
C PHE A 224 -4.30 10.25 -6.37
N THR A 225 -4.10 9.53 -5.28
CA THR A 225 -4.80 9.74 -4.02
C THR A 225 -4.38 11.06 -3.35
N ILE A 226 -3.10 11.43 -3.41
CA ILE A 226 -2.61 12.74 -2.94
C ILE A 226 -3.28 13.85 -3.76
N MET A 227 -3.27 13.75 -5.08
CA MET A 227 -3.93 14.73 -5.96
C MET A 227 -5.43 14.84 -5.65
N ALA A 228 -6.12 13.72 -5.45
CA ALA A 228 -7.54 13.71 -5.08
C ALA A 228 -7.81 14.49 -3.79
N GLY A 229 -6.92 14.37 -2.80
CA GLY A 229 -7.01 15.13 -1.56
C GLY A 229 -6.79 16.64 -1.74
N ALA A 230 -5.93 17.02 -2.68
CA ALA A 230 -5.74 18.45 -3.00
C ALA A 230 -6.98 19.11 -3.63
N PHE A 231 -7.90 18.30 -4.14
CA PHE A 231 -9.20 18.74 -4.65
C PHE A 231 -10.37 18.36 -3.72
N ASP A 232 -10.10 18.18 -2.43
CA ASP A 232 -11.15 17.94 -1.44
C ASP A 232 -12.21 19.04 -1.50
N ARG A 233 -13.49 18.66 -1.63
CA ARG A 233 -14.65 19.58 -1.71
C ARG A 233 -14.57 20.62 -2.86
N ILE A 234 -13.91 20.25 -3.96
CA ILE A 234 -13.78 21.10 -5.15
C ILE A 234 -14.44 20.42 -6.35
N ALA A 235 -15.37 21.12 -7.01
CA ALA A 235 -15.89 20.73 -8.31
C ALA A 235 -14.79 20.85 -9.37
N LEU A 236 -14.75 19.92 -10.32
CA LEU A 236 -13.68 19.83 -11.30
C LEU A 236 -14.23 19.74 -12.73
N GLN A 237 -13.62 20.46 -13.64
CA GLN A 237 -13.63 20.11 -15.05
C GLN A 237 -12.56 19.04 -15.27
N THR A 238 -12.92 18.00 -16.03
CA THR A 238 -12.04 16.89 -16.33
C THR A 238 -11.75 16.81 -17.82
N ASP A 239 -10.48 16.82 -18.18
CA ASP A 239 -10.00 16.62 -19.55
C ASP A 239 -9.20 15.32 -19.61
N PHE A 240 -9.87 14.21 -19.94
CA PHE A 240 -9.22 12.91 -20.14
C PHE A 240 -8.56 12.88 -21.52
N LEU A 241 -7.23 13.03 -21.57
CA LEU A 241 -6.49 13.32 -22.79
C LEU A 241 -6.07 12.05 -23.56
N SER A 242 -5.67 10.98 -22.85
CA SER A 242 -5.29 9.72 -23.48
C SER A 242 -5.27 8.55 -22.51
N TYR A 243 -5.39 7.34 -23.07
CA TYR A 243 -5.02 6.08 -22.47
C TYR A 243 -4.48 5.14 -23.54
N GLU A 244 -3.34 4.48 -23.28
CA GLU A 244 -2.78 3.41 -24.11
C GLU A 244 -1.80 2.56 -23.29
N GLY A 245 -1.50 1.34 -23.78
CA GLY A 245 -0.64 0.39 -23.06
C GLY A 245 0.13 -0.54 -23.98
N PRO A 246 0.81 -0.05 -25.04
CA PRO A 246 1.41 -0.93 -26.08
C PRO A 246 2.59 -1.74 -25.54
N PHE A 247 3.25 -1.30 -24.47
CA PHE A 247 4.41 -1.97 -23.88
C PHE A 247 4.06 -2.86 -22.66
N GLY A 248 2.78 -3.13 -22.42
CA GLY A 248 2.34 -3.92 -21.28
C GLY A 248 2.15 -3.12 -19.99
N VAL A 249 2.32 -1.80 -20.05
CA VAL A 249 2.10 -0.84 -18.96
C VAL A 249 1.05 0.17 -19.40
N GLY A 250 0.10 0.49 -18.52
CA GLY A 250 -0.99 1.43 -18.78
C GLY A 250 -0.56 2.88 -18.57
N TYR A 251 -0.74 3.70 -19.60
CA TYR A 251 -0.40 5.12 -19.62
C TYR A 251 -1.65 5.96 -19.79
N ALA A 252 -2.07 6.67 -18.73
CA ALA A 252 -3.19 7.62 -18.80
C ALA A 252 -2.72 9.04 -18.53
N VAL A 253 -3.19 9.98 -19.34
CA VAL A 253 -3.00 11.42 -19.11
C VAL A 253 -4.36 12.06 -18.93
N CYS A 254 -4.54 12.73 -17.78
CA CYS A 254 -5.76 13.43 -17.43
C CYS A 254 -5.42 14.75 -16.74
N ALA A 255 -6.16 15.81 -17.06
CA ALA A 255 -6.05 17.11 -16.42
C ALA A 255 -7.35 17.43 -15.67
N PHE A 256 -7.22 18.09 -14.53
CA PHE A 256 -8.32 18.53 -13.68
C PHE A 256 -8.19 20.03 -13.39
N THR A 257 -9.24 20.78 -13.71
CA THR A 257 -9.29 22.23 -13.47
C THR A 257 -10.36 22.53 -12.43
N PRO A 258 -10.05 23.23 -11.34
CA PRO A 258 -11.03 23.57 -10.32
C PRO A 258 -12.07 24.53 -10.86
N LEU A 259 -13.36 24.27 -10.56
CA LEU A 259 -14.50 25.10 -10.95
C LEU A 259 -15.11 25.87 -9.75
N GLY A 260 -14.79 25.47 -8.52
CA GLY A 260 -15.33 26.06 -7.31
C GLY A 260 -15.61 25.02 -6.23
N LYS A 261 -16.27 25.44 -5.14
CA LYS A 261 -16.59 24.56 -4.01
C LYS A 261 -17.70 23.57 -4.35
N ASP A 262 -17.55 22.35 -3.85
CA ASP A 262 -18.57 21.29 -3.93
C ASP A 262 -18.42 20.37 -2.71
N GLU A 263 -19.20 20.65 -1.67
CA GLU A 263 -19.17 19.91 -0.39
C GLU A 263 -19.51 18.42 -0.56
N SER A 264 -20.19 18.02 -1.63
CA SER A 264 -20.48 16.62 -1.91
C SER A 264 -19.23 15.79 -2.26
N ARG A 265 -18.11 16.44 -2.50
CA ARG A 265 -16.82 15.82 -2.86
C ARG A 265 -15.88 15.66 -1.67
N ASP A 266 -16.41 15.64 -0.44
CA ASP A 266 -15.67 15.23 0.77
C ASP A 266 -15.43 13.71 0.74
N PHE A 267 -14.48 13.28 -0.08
CA PHE A 267 -14.17 11.86 -0.22
C PHE A 267 -13.46 11.28 1.02
N GLY A 268 -12.80 12.12 1.82
CA GLY A 268 -12.20 11.69 3.08
C GLY A 268 -13.26 11.22 4.07
N SER A 269 -14.31 12.01 4.32
CA SER A 269 -15.41 11.61 5.20
C SER A 269 -16.21 10.43 4.63
N GLN A 270 -16.46 10.42 3.32
CA GLN A 270 -17.14 9.30 2.65
C GLN A 270 -16.36 7.99 2.81
N TYR A 271 -15.02 8.04 2.70
CA TYR A 271 -14.16 6.88 2.90
C TYR A 271 -14.19 6.38 4.34
N MET A 272 -14.18 7.28 5.33
CA MET A 272 -14.32 6.90 6.73
C MET A 272 -15.66 6.20 6.99
N GLU A 273 -16.75 6.73 6.45
CA GLU A 273 -18.07 6.09 6.54
C GLU A 273 -18.11 4.72 5.84
N TYR A 274 -17.54 4.63 4.64
CA TYR A 274 -17.39 3.36 3.91
C TYR A 274 -16.63 2.33 4.73
N ARG A 275 -15.48 2.69 5.31
CA ARG A 275 -14.70 1.80 6.18
C ARG A 275 -15.49 1.36 7.40
N HIS A 276 -16.14 2.30 8.08
CA HIS A 276 -16.95 1.98 9.25
C HIS A 276 -18.08 0.99 8.91
N LYS A 277 -18.79 1.20 7.81
CA LYS A 277 -19.83 0.26 7.33
C LYS A 277 -19.24 -1.11 7.00
N ALA A 278 -18.09 -1.16 6.32
CA ALA A 278 -17.41 -2.41 5.98
C ALA A 278 -16.97 -3.17 7.24
N MET A 279 -16.40 -2.48 8.24
CA MET A 279 -15.99 -3.08 9.50
C MET A 279 -17.19 -3.58 10.32
N ASN A 280 -18.28 -2.81 10.39
CA ASN A 280 -19.50 -3.24 11.08
C ASN A 280 -20.12 -4.48 10.42
N LYS A 281 -20.16 -4.54 9.08
CA LYS A 281 -20.60 -5.71 8.33
C LYS A 281 -19.73 -6.93 8.67
N ARG A 282 -18.39 -6.76 8.66
CA ARG A 282 -17.44 -7.83 9.00
C ARG A 282 -17.63 -8.31 10.42
N ARG A 283 -17.74 -7.41 11.40
CA ARG A 283 -18.02 -7.75 12.82
C ARG A 283 -19.34 -8.49 12.99
N GLY A 284 -20.35 -8.15 12.20
CA GLY A 284 -21.64 -8.85 12.20
C GLY A 284 -21.57 -10.29 11.63
N SER A 285 -20.58 -10.60 10.81
CA SER A 285 -20.36 -11.94 10.24
C SER A 285 -19.31 -12.77 10.98
N GLU A 286 -18.64 -12.22 11.99
CA GLU A 286 -17.66 -12.96 12.80
C GLU A 286 -18.32 -14.16 13.49
N ASP A 287 -17.67 -15.31 13.38
CA ASP A 287 -18.07 -16.48 14.17
C ASP A 287 -17.65 -16.36 15.65
N ALA A 288 -17.95 -17.39 16.44
CA ALA A 288 -17.65 -17.39 17.87
C ALA A 288 -16.14 -17.29 18.18
N TYR A 289 -15.30 -17.87 17.31
CA TYR A 289 -13.84 -17.89 17.50
C TYR A 289 -13.24 -16.50 17.29
N VAL A 290 -13.57 -15.84 16.17
CA VAL A 290 -13.08 -14.50 15.85
C VAL A 290 -13.64 -13.47 16.83
N ARG A 291 -14.93 -13.55 17.14
CA ARG A 291 -15.58 -12.67 18.13
C ARG A 291 -14.91 -12.75 19.49
N LEU A 292 -14.57 -13.96 19.96
CA LEU A 292 -13.88 -14.16 21.23
C LEU A 292 -12.49 -13.54 21.23
N ALA A 293 -11.73 -13.72 20.15
CA ALA A 293 -10.41 -13.11 20.00
C ALA A 293 -10.52 -11.56 20.05
N ARG A 294 -11.46 -10.97 19.30
CA ARG A 294 -11.71 -9.53 19.30
C ARG A 294 -12.08 -9.01 20.68
N LEU A 295 -13.08 -9.59 21.33
CA LEU A 295 -13.52 -9.16 22.67
C LEU A 295 -12.39 -9.23 23.70
N SER A 296 -11.53 -10.24 23.59
CA SER A 296 -10.40 -10.43 24.50
C SER A 296 -9.37 -9.31 24.37
N LEU A 297 -8.97 -8.99 23.12
CA LEU A 297 -8.00 -7.92 22.90
C LEU A 297 -8.60 -6.54 23.19
N GLU A 298 -9.82 -6.26 22.73
CA GLU A 298 -10.50 -4.98 22.98
C GLU A 298 -10.68 -4.70 24.49
N SER A 299 -11.03 -5.72 25.29
CA SER A 299 -11.13 -5.58 26.74
C SER A 299 -9.78 -5.30 27.39
N TRP A 300 -8.73 -6.00 26.91
CA TRP A 300 -7.39 -5.80 27.46
C TRP A 300 -6.84 -4.41 27.12
N VAL A 301 -6.89 -4.02 25.86
CA VAL A 301 -6.35 -2.73 25.42
C VAL A 301 -7.18 -1.54 25.92
N GLY A 302 -8.51 -1.67 25.89
CA GLY A 302 -9.40 -0.57 26.28
C GLY A 302 -9.63 -0.45 27.80
N LYS A 303 -9.56 -1.56 28.57
CA LYS A 303 -9.93 -1.59 29.98
C LYS A 303 -8.87 -2.19 30.90
N GLY A 304 -7.74 -2.69 30.37
CA GLY A 304 -6.70 -3.35 31.14
C GLY A 304 -7.15 -4.65 31.82
N ARG A 305 -8.25 -5.26 31.39
CA ARG A 305 -8.85 -6.44 32.04
C ARG A 305 -8.97 -7.61 31.07
N ARG A 306 -8.64 -8.80 31.58
CA ARG A 306 -8.98 -10.06 30.90
C ARG A 306 -10.48 -10.32 31.06
N ILE A 307 -11.08 -10.91 30.05
CA ILE A 307 -12.45 -11.42 30.13
C ILE A 307 -12.45 -12.89 30.52
N SER A 308 -13.54 -13.35 31.10
CA SER A 308 -13.87 -14.77 31.18
C SER A 308 -14.54 -15.22 29.88
N ALA A 309 -14.54 -16.52 29.61
CA ALA A 309 -15.26 -17.07 28.48
C ALA A 309 -16.76 -16.66 28.53
N PRO A 310 -17.28 -15.98 27.49
CA PRO A 310 -18.70 -15.59 27.48
C PRO A 310 -19.61 -16.80 27.46
N GLU A 311 -20.84 -16.63 27.92
CA GLU A 311 -21.89 -17.64 27.75
C GLU A 311 -22.25 -17.85 26.26
N GLY A 312 -22.66 -19.07 25.90
CA GLY A 312 -23.11 -19.41 24.55
C GLY A 312 -22.01 -19.67 23.55
N LEU A 313 -20.77 -19.90 24.00
CA LEU A 313 -19.71 -20.41 23.12
C LEU A 313 -20.03 -21.87 22.70
N PRO A 314 -19.63 -22.30 21.48
CA PRO A 314 -19.72 -23.70 21.06
C PRO A 314 -19.05 -24.66 22.05
N ASP A 315 -19.67 -25.78 22.34
CA ASP A 315 -19.16 -26.80 23.24
C ASP A 315 -17.74 -27.25 22.88
N GLU A 316 -17.43 -27.32 21.60
CA GLU A 316 -16.09 -27.71 21.14
C GLU A 316 -15.00 -26.71 21.56
N MET A 317 -15.32 -25.44 21.72
CA MET A 317 -14.35 -24.43 22.22
C MET A 317 -14.08 -24.62 23.72
N LEU A 318 -15.05 -25.11 24.47
CA LEU A 318 -14.98 -25.30 25.92
C LEU A 318 -14.44 -26.66 26.34
N GLN A 319 -14.65 -27.69 25.50
CA GLN A 319 -14.33 -29.08 25.84
C GLN A 319 -13.06 -29.59 25.15
N LYS A 320 -12.71 -29.05 23.96
CA LYS A 320 -11.51 -29.48 23.24
C LYS A 320 -10.31 -28.57 23.55
N ARG A 321 -9.14 -29.15 23.42
CA ARG A 321 -7.86 -28.44 23.50
C ARG A 321 -7.19 -28.44 22.14
N ALA A 322 -6.76 -27.29 21.68
CA ALA A 322 -6.06 -27.14 20.42
C ALA A 322 -4.98 -26.05 20.51
N GLY A 323 -3.92 -26.16 19.71
CA GLY A 323 -3.06 -25.03 19.43
C GLY A 323 -3.82 -23.99 18.63
N VAL A 324 -3.56 -22.71 18.87
CA VAL A 324 -4.28 -21.61 18.21
C VAL A 324 -3.29 -20.51 17.83
N PHE A 325 -3.45 -19.95 16.61
CA PHE A 325 -2.83 -18.68 16.24
C PHE A 325 -3.91 -17.63 16.05
N VAL A 326 -3.67 -16.43 16.60
CA VAL A 326 -4.50 -15.26 16.37
C VAL A 326 -3.70 -14.26 15.57
N SER A 327 -4.21 -13.89 14.39
CA SER A 327 -3.62 -12.87 13.54
C SER A 327 -4.47 -11.61 13.54
N LEU A 328 -3.79 -10.48 13.63
CA LEU A 328 -4.34 -9.14 13.59
C LEU A 328 -3.86 -8.46 12.31
N LYS A 329 -4.77 -7.88 11.53
CA LYS A 329 -4.44 -7.10 10.35
C LYS A 329 -5.06 -5.71 10.47
N LYS A 330 -4.33 -4.69 9.99
CA LYS A 330 -4.83 -3.32 9.82
C LYS A 330 -4.56 -2.89 8.38
N ASP A 331 -5.57 -2.43 7.69
CA ASP A 331 -5.48 -2.06 6.27
C ASP A 331 -4.92 -3.17 5.36
N GLY A 332 -5.26 -4.45 5.67
CA GLY A 332 -4.74 -5.62 4.96
C GLY A 332 -3.33 -6.06 5.40
N ILE A 333 -2.58 -5.22 6.10
CA ILE A 333 -1.20 -5.47 6.54
C ILE A 333 -1.19 -6.17 7.90
N LEU A 334 -0.29 -7.14 8.08
CA LEU A 334 -0.11 -7.81 9.36
C LEU A 334 0.25 -6.80 10.46
N ARG A 335 -0.48 -6.84 11.58
CA ARG A 335 -0.29 -5.96 12.75
C ARG A 335 0.10 -6.72 14.01
N GLY A 336 -0.08 -8.01 14.03
CA GLY A 336 0.32 -8.93 15.10
C GLY A 336 -0.12 -10.35 14.79
N CYS A 337 0.67 -11.33 15.23
CA CYS A 337 0.33 -12.74 15.09
C CYS A 337 1.09 -13.56 16.13
N ILE A 338 0.39 -14.08 17.12
CA ILE A 338 0.94 -14.97 18.14
C ILE A 338 0.01 -16.17 18.33
N GLY A 339 0.62 -17.29 18.66
CA GLY A 339 -0.13 -18.51 18.98
C GLY A 339 0.76 -19.60 19.54
N THR A 340 0.18 -20.77 19.70
CA THR A 340 0.82 -21.97 20.23
C THR A 340 0.61 -23.14 19.26
N ILE A 341 1.61 -24.00 19.12
CA ILE A 341 1.55 -25.20 18.28
C ILE A 341 0.72 -26.27 18.98
N LEU A 342 0.98 -26.47 20.25
CA LEU A 342 0.27 -27.39 21.13
C LEU A 342 -0.56 -26.60 22.14
N PRO A 343 -1.67 -27.16 22.63
CA PRO A 343 -2.54 -26.49 23.59
C PRO A 343 -1.80 -26.26 24.91
N THR A 344 -1.82 -25.02 25.40
CA THR A 344 -1.20 -24.61 26.67
C THR A 344 -2.24 -24.26 27.73
N GLN A 345 -3.51 -24.07 27.34
CA GLN A 345 -4.61 -23.73 28.22
C GLN A 345 -5.56 -24.93 28.42
N GLU A 346 -6.53 -24.78 29.31
CA GLU A 346 -7.50 -25.82 29.66
C GLU A 346 -8.41 -26.19 28.50
N ASN A 347 -8.73 -25.23 27.62
CA ASN A 347 -9.57 -25.42 26.43
C ASN A 347 -9.21 -24.43 25.32
N THR A 348 -9.81 -24.61 24.16
CA THR A 348 -9.58 -23.78 22.97
C THR A 348 -9.99 -22.31 23.18
N ALA A 349 -11.08 -22.06 23.94
CA ALA A 349 -11.52 -20.69 24.22
C ALA A 349 -10.47 -19.91 25.03
N GLU A 350 -9.90 -20.50 26.06
CA GLU A 350 -8.83 -19.91 26.86
C GLU A 350 -7.54 -19.69 26.03
N GLU A 351 -7.24 -20.63 25.10
CA GLU A 351 -6.11 -20.52 24.19
C GLU A 351 -6.29 -19.31 23.24
N ILE A 352 -7.51 -19.11 22.69
CA ILE A 352 -7.86 -17.97 21.84
C ILE A 352 -7.71 -16.65 22.61
N MET A 353 -8.29 -16.56 23.80
CA MET A 353 -8.26 -15.34 24.62
C MET A 353 -6.83 -14.92 24.94
N ARG A 354 -5.99 -15.88 25.32
CA ARG A 354 -4.56 -15.61 25.61
C ARG A 354 -3.78 -15.20 24.37
N SER A 355 -3.98 -15.93 23.26
CA SER A 355 -3.27 -15.67 22.00
C SER A 355 -3.66 -14.33 21.40
N ALA A 356 -4.93 -13.92 21.47
CA ALA A 356 -5.41 -12.62 21.00
C ALA A 356 -4.74 -11.46 21.74
N VAL A 357 -4.73 -11.52 23.08
CA VAL A 357 -4.03 -10.50 23.89
C VAL A 357 -2.54 -10.48 23.60
N SER A 358 -1.92 -11.64 23.44
CA SER A 358 -0.49 -11.73 23.13
C SER A 358 -0.17 -11.19 21.74
N ALA A 359 -0.99 -11.47 20.73
CA ALA A 359 -0.82 -10.95 19.37
C ALA A 359 -0.87 -9.42 19.31
N GLY A 360 -1.75 -8.80 20.12
CA GLY A 360 -1.86 -7.33 20.15
C GLY A 360 -0.84 -6.63 21.07
N THR A 361 -0.18 -7.35 22.01
CA THR A 361 0.62 -6.67 23.04
C THR A 361 2.03 -7.21 23.23
N ARG A 362 2.34 -8.39 22.67
CA ARG A 362 3.60 -9.11 22.92
C ARG A 362 4.29 -9.63 21.66
N ASP A 363 3.79 -9.30 20.50
CA ASP A 363 4.49 -9.62 19.25
C ASP A 363 5.72 -8.72 19.12
N PRO A 364 6.96 -9.29 19.16
CA PRO A 364 8.18 -8.48 19.20
C PRO A 364 8.44 -7.69 17.91
N ARG A 365 7.70 -7.96 16.85
CA ARG A 365 7.80 -7.26 15.56
C ARG A 365 7.08 -5.92 15.57
N PHE A 366 6.17 -5.68 16.52
CA PHE A 366 5.27 -4.53 16.54
C PHE A 366 5.20 -3.92 17.96
N SER A 367 4.94 -2.61 18.00
CA SER A 367 4.53 -1.95 19.24
C SER A 367 3.16 -2.49 19.72
N PRO A 368 2.84 -2.46 21.02
CA PRO A 368 1.51 -2.81 21.48
C PRO A 368 0.41 -2.03 20.75
N VAL A 369 -0.70 -2.71 20.45
CA VAL A 369 -1.87 -2.12 19.82
C VAL A 369 -2.43 -1.02 20.72
N ALA A 370 -2.63 0.18 20.16
CA ALA A 370 -3.21 1.32 20.86
C ALA A 370 -4.77 1.30 20.79
N PRO A 371 -5.48 1.93 21.75
CA PRO A 371 -6.94 1.93 21.77
C PRO A 371 -7.60 2.47 20.51
N ASP A 372 -7.01 3.47 19.89
CA ASP A 372 -7.49 4.10 18.64
C ASP A 372 -7.33 3.22 17.40
N GLU A 373 -6.50 2.17 17.45
CA GLU A 373 -6.36 1.18 16.39
C GLU A 373 -7.47 0.13 16.39
N LEU A 374 -8.09 -0.16 17.55
CA LEU A 374 -9.04 -1.26 17.72
C LEU A 374 -10.21 -1.25 16.73
N PRO A 375 -10.78 -0.08 16.35
CA PRO A 375 -11.85 -0.03 15.35
C PRO A 375 -11.45 -0.59 13.98
N ASP A 376 -10.17 -0.53 13.62
CA ASP A 376 -9.63 -0.88 12.31
C ASP A 376 -8.94 -2.27 12.28
N ILE A 377 -8.87 -2.97 13.41
CA ILE A 377 -8.27 -4.29 13.49
C ILE A 377 -9.23 -5.36 12.96
N VAL A 378 -8.74 -6.16 12.05
CA VAL A 378 -9.35 -7.38 11.52
C VAL A 378 -8.69 -8.57 12.17
N TYR A 379 -9.50 -9.49 12.69
CA TYR A 379 -9.05 -10.68 13.39
C TYR A 379 -9.22 -11.93 12.52
N SER A 380 -8.31 -12.88 12.67
CA SER A 380 -8.49 -14.25 12.23
C SER A 380 -7.92 -15.21 13.27
N VAL A 381 -8.55 -16.39 13.36
CA VAL A 381 -8.17 -17.43 14.31
C VAL A 381 -7.92 -18.72 13.54
N ASP A 382 -6.70 -19.23 13.63
CA ASP A 382 -6.32 -20.54 13.08
C ASP A 382 -6.31 -21.55 14.22
N VAL A 383 -7.21 -22.53 14.18
CA VAL A 383 -7.26 -23.65 15.12
C VAL A 383 -6.53 -24.84 14.52
N LEU A 384 -5.51 -25.34 15.20
CA LEU A 384 -4.63 -26.40 14.72
C LEU A 384 -5.19 -27.78 15.10
N GLY A 385 -5.26 -28.67 14.10
CA GLY A 385 -5.48 -30.09 14.34
C GLY A 385 -4.28 -30.75 15.02
N ALA A 386 -4.49 -31.97 15.51
CA ALA A 386 -3.41 -32.76 16.09
C ALA A 386 -2.31 -33.01 15.04
N PRO A 387 -1.02 -32.84 15.41
CA PRO A 387 0.08 -33.21 14.53
C PRO A 387 0.10 -34.69 14.20
N GLU A 388 0.38 -35.03 12.93
CA GLU A 388 0.53 -36.38 12.44
C GLU A 388 1.95 -36.55 11.87
N PRO A 389 2.70 -37.61 12.23
CA PRO A 389 4.02 -37.87 11.67
C PRO A 389 3.96 -38.12 10.16
N VAL A 390 4.98 -37.66 9.44
CA VAL A 390 5.10 -37.79 8.00
C VAL A 390 6.31 -38.66 7.67
N SER A 391 6.07 -39.72 6.88
CA SER A 391 7.12 -40.64 6.44
C SER A 391 7.74 -40.26 5.10
N SER A 392 7.03 -39.48 4.29
CA SER A 392 7.47 -39.03 2.96
C SER A 392 6.92 -37.64 2.61
N GLU A 393 7.70 -36.82 1.89
CA GLU A 393 7.27 -35.53 1.38
C GLU A 393 6.02 -35.63 0.47
N SER A 394 5.76 -36.81 -0.14
CA SER A 394 4.55 -37.03 -0.95
C SER A 394 3.24 -36.99 -0.16
N GLU A 395 3.31 -37.07 1.17
CA GLU A 395 2.16 -36.95 2.05
C GLU A 395 1.82 -35.49 2.43
N LEU A 396 2.64 -34.54 1.97
CA LEU A 396 2.50 -33.12 2.21
C LEU A 396 1.78 -32.43 1.06
N ASP A 397 0.95 -31.44 1.41
CA ASP A 397 0.27 -30.53 0.49
C ASP A 397 0.26 -29.14 1.11
N VAL A 398 0.96 -28.21 0.49
CA VAL A 398 1.15 -26.84 1.03
C VAL A 398 -0.13 -26.05 1.23
N LYS A 399 -1.21 -26.42 0.50
CA LYS A 399 -2.51 -25.76 0.64
C LYS A 399 -3.37 -26.40 1.72
N ARG A 400 -3.15 -27.68 2.00
CA ARG A 400 -3.97 -28.45 2.94
C ARG A 400 -3.33 -28.59 4.31
N TYR A 401 -2.00 -28.77 4.35
CA TYR A 401 -1.29 -29.07 5.59
C TYR A 401 -0.24 -28.03 5.95
N GLY A 402 -0.25 -27.60 7.20
CA GLY A 402 0.90 -27.01 7.83
C GLY A 402 1.95 -28.07 8.16
N VAL A 403 3.18 -27.64 8.36
CA VAL A 403 4.30 -28.51 8.73
C VAL A 403 4.95 -28.08 10.03
N ILE A 404 5.35 -29.05 10.83
CA ILE A 404 6.21 -28.90 11.98
C ILE A 404 7.49 -29.65 11.69
N VAL A 405 8.65 -28.99 11.77
CA VAL A 405 9.95 -29.63 11.64
C VAL A 405 10.62 -29.60 13.01
N GLN A 406 11.01 -30.75 13.52
CA GLN A 406 11.65 -30.90 14.84
C GLN A 406 13.04 -31.53 14.69
N ALA A 407 14.00 -30.99 15.42
CA ALA A 407 15.37 -31.51 15.46
C ALA A 407 15.90 -31.59 16.91
N GLY A 408 16.99 -32.27 17.08
CA GLY A 408 17.64 -32.40 18.37
C GLY A 408 17.90 -31.06 19.06
N GLY A 409 17.93 -31.06 20.41
CA GLY A 409 18.12 -29.86 21.22
C GLY A 409 16.88 -28.98 21.37
N GLY A 410 15.68 -29.53 21.15
CA GLY A 410 14.41 -28.80 21.30
C GLY A 410 14.14 -27.77 20.20
N ARG A 411 14.88 -27.81 19.10
CA ARG A 411 14.68 -26.93 17.94
C ARG A 411 13.42 -27.37 17.19
N CYS A 412 12.51 -26.42 17.01
CA CYS A 412 11.24 -26.66 16.35
C CYS A 412 10.86 -25.45 15.50
N GLY A 413 10.43 -25.69 14.27
CA GLY A 413 9.91 -24.67 13.39
C GLY A 413 8.60 -25.09 12.77
N LEU A 414 7.68 -24.14 12.62
CA LEU A 414 6.35 -24.36 12.08
C LEU A 414 6.04 -23.39 10.94
N LEU A 415 5.31 -23.91 9.94
CA LEU A 415 4.68 -23.08 8.93
C LEU A 415 3.24 -23.53 8.70
N LEU A 416 2.32 -22.57 8.68
CA LEU A 416 0.90 -22.79 8.39
C LEU A 416 0.69 -23.16 6.92
N PRO A 417 -0.44 -23.82 6.56
CA PRO A 417 -0.79 -24.07 5.17
C PRO A 417 -1.29 -22.81 4.46
N ASP A 418 -1.37 -22.87 3.14
CA ASP A 418 -2.01 -21.90 2.24
C ASP A 418 -1.54 -20.44 2.48
N LEU A 419 -0.23 -20.26 2.57
CA LEU A 419 0.37 -18.93 2.71
C LEU A 419 0.73 -18.35 1.33
N PRO A 420 0.44 -17.06 1.07
CA PRO A 420 0.81 -16.40 -0.19
C PRO A 420 2.29 -16.52 -0.50
N GLY A 421 2.62 -16.86 -1.76
CA GLY A 421 4.00 -16.99 -2.22
C GLY A 421 4.72 -18.28 -1.77
N ILE A 422 4.01 -19.24 -1.16
CA ILE A 422 4.55 -20.55 -0.77
C ILE A 422 3.76 -21.64 -1.50
N ASP A 423 4.25 -21.99 -2.70
CA ASP A 423 3.52 -22.86 -3.61
C ASP A 423 4.11 -24.28 -3.71
N THR A 424 5.20 -24.57 -2.97
CA THR A 424 5.86 -25.87 -3.00
C THR A 424 6.18 -26.40 -1.61
N VAL A 425 6.08 -27.72 -1.43
CA VAL A 425 6.43 -28.42 -0.19
C VAL A 425 7.87 -28.10 0.23
N LYS A 426 8.80 -28.07 -0.74
CA LYS A 426 10.21 -27.75 -0.49
C LYS A 426 10.40 -26.35 0.09
N ALA A 427 9.68 -25.34 -0.44
CA ALA A 427 9.72 -23.98 0.08
C ALA A 427 9.12 -23.93 1.50
N GLN A 428 7.99 -24.62 1.74
CA GLN A 428 7.34 -24.68 3.04
C GLN A 428 8.28 -25.29 4.11
N LEU A 429 8.88 -26.45 3.83
CA LEU A 429 9.82 -27.10 4.72
C LEU A 429 11.05 -26.23 5.00
N HIS A 430 11.64 -25.64 3.95
CA HIS A 430 12.81 -24.77 4.11
C HIS A 430 12.54 -23.58 5.03
N ILE A 431 11.37 -22.94 4.91
CA ILE A 431 10.99 -21.81 5.77
C ILE A 431 10.74 -22.29 7.21
N ALA A 432 10.06 -23.44 7.41
CA ALA A 432 9.85 -24.01 8.73
C ALA A 432 11.19 -24.34 9.41
N MET A 433 12.12 -24.99 8.70
CA MET A 433 13.46 -25.28 9.19
C MET A 433 14.22 -24.01 9.60
N ARG A 434 14.20 -22.98 8.75
CA ARG A 434 14.86 -21.70 9.03
C ARG A 434 14.29 -21.04 10.29
N LYS A 435 12.96 -21.08 10.49
CA LYS A 435 12.31 -20.57 11.71
C LYS A 435 12.74 -21.31 12.98
N GLY A 436 12.96 -22.63 12.86
CA GLY A 436 13.43 -23.48 13.95
C GLY A 436 14.94 -23.46 14.16
N GLY A 437 15.71 -22.72 13.36
CA GLY A 437 17.18 -22.78 13.39
C GLY A 437 17.74 -24.16 13.00
N ILE A 438 17.01 -24.92 12.18
CA ILE A 438 17.33 -26.28 11.75
C ILE A 438 18.04 -26.20 10.39
N LYS A 439 19.20 -26.85 10.26
CA LYS A 439 19.95 -26.91 8.99
C LYS A 439 19.50 -28.12 8.18
N PRO A 440 19.60 -28.09 6.83
CA PRO A 440 19.32 -29.27 5.99
C PRO A 440 20.19 -30.50 6.30
N SER A 441 21.36 -30.29 6.91
CA SER A 441 22.27 -31.36 7.32
C SER A 441 21.93 -31.98 8.69
N ASP A 442 20.99 -31.40 9.44
CA ASP A 442 20.59 -31.92 10.74
C ASP A 442 19.67 -33.14 10.57
N SER A 443 19.69 -34.06 11.54
CA SER A 443 18.64 -35.08 11.64
C SER A 443 17.37 -34.44 12.17
N TYR A 444 16.27 -34.54 11.41
CA TYR A 444 14.99 -33.95 11.79
C TYR A 444 13.82 -34.88 11.46
N SER A 445 12.71 -34.68 12.13
CA SER A 445 11.41 -35.29 11.82
C SER A 445 10.44 -34.21 11.31
N VAL A 446 9.47 -34.65 10.54
CA VAL A 446 8.39 -33.80 10.01
C VAL A 446 7.05 -34.32 10.50
N GLU A 447 6.21 -33.44 10.99
CA GLU A 447 4.81 -33.67 11.24
C GLU A 447 3.97 -32.72 10.39
N ARG A 448 2.78 -33.15 9.98
CA ARG A 448 1.78 -32.34 9.29
C ARG A 448 0.59 -32.11 10.21
N PHE A 449 -0.13 -31.03 10.00
CA PHE A 449 -1.37 -30.74 10.72
C PHE A 449 -2.34 -29.97 9.82
N GLN A 450 -3.63 -30.17 10.07
CA GLN A 450 -4.67 -29.37 9.43
C GLN A 450 -4.91 -28.09 10.21
N VAL A 451 -5.45 -27.07 9.55
CA VAL A 451 -5.86 -25.81 10.16
C VAL A 451 -7.29 -25.50 9.77
N VAL A 452 -8.11 -25.20 10.76
CA VAL A 452 -9.41 -24.57 10.54
C VAL A 452 -9.25 -23.08 10.74
N ARG A 453 -9.40 -22.33 9.65
CA ARG A 453 -9.27 -20.86 9.67
C ARG A 453 -10.63 -20.22 9.82
N HIS A 454 -10.76 -19.38 10.84
CA HIS A 454 -11.90 -18.54 11.14
C HIS A 454 -11.56 -17.08 10.81
N THR A 455 -12.43 -16.37 10.04
CA THR A 455 -12.18 -14.99 9.54
C THR A 455 -13.39 -14.08 9.69
#